data_eec3cee543020903cba7c6f0422baf80
#
_entry.id   eec3cee543020903cba7c6f0422baf80
#
_cell.length_a   1.000
_cell.length_b   1.000
_cell.length_c   1.000
_cell.angle_alpha   90.00
_cell.angle_beta   90.00
_cell.angle_gamma   90.00
#
_symmetry.space_group_name_H-M   'P 1'
#
loop_
_entity.id
_entity.type
_entity.pdbx_description
1 polymer ?
#
loop_
_entity_poly.entity_id
_entity_poly.type
_entity_poly.pdbx_seq_one_letter_code
_entity_poly.pdbx_strand_id
1 'polypeptide(L)'
;MRFRNTDGWSLSDLSANLTLSDSAELTEDQKRPYVNFSCSAASKVLTLGFADGQTALVTNIGGTNAVTVKNVSGDTGTSVAAGKCAIVIASTTANGSTVAVLN
;
A
#
# COMPACT_ATOMS: atom_id res chain seq x y z
N MET A 1 18.28 0.68 1.00
CA MET A 1 18.17 0.70 -0.45
C MET A 1 19.49 1.14 -1.06
N ARG A 2 19.81 0.59 -2.17
CA ARG A 2 21.11 0.78 -2.78
C ARG A 2 20.98 1.46 -4.14
N PHE A 3 21.83 2.48 -4.37
CA PHE A 3 21.85 3.19 -5.64
C PHE A 3 23.17 2.94 -6.34
N ARG A 4 23.09 2.48 -7.56
CA ARG A 4 24.28 2.20 -8.37
C ARG A 4 24.01 2.66 -9.77
N ASN A 5 24.87 3.52 -10.28
CA ASN A 5 24.73 4.04 -11.62
C ASN A 5 24.89 2.97 -12.68
N THR A 6 25.76 1.98 -12.42
CA THR A 6 25.99 0.90 -13.37
C THR A 6 24.83 -0.07 -13.47
N ASP A 7 24.13 -0.27 -12.35
CA ASP A 7 22.96 -1.15 -12.30
C ASP A 7 21.67 -0.37 -12.49
N GLY A 8 21.75 0.95 -12.34
CA GLY A 8 20.58 1.80 -12.34
C GLY A 8 19.66 1.56 -11.18
N TRP A 9 18.52 2.19 -11.25
CA TRP A 9 17.39 1.96 -10.35
C TRP A 9 16.43 1.02 -11.04
N SER A 10 15.93 0.08 -10.28
CA SER A 10 14.85 -0.77 -10.73
C SER A 10 13.62 -0.50 -9.87
N LEU A 11 12.44 -0.41 -10.49
CA LEU A 11 11.19 -0.34 -9.74
C LEU A 11 11.00 -1.54 -8.83
N SER A 12 11.58 -2.69 -9.18
CA SER A 12 11.49 -3.88 -8.34
C SER A 12 12.18 -3.69 -7.00
N ASP A 13 13.20 -2.81 -6.91
CA ASP A 13 13.85 -2.48 -5.65
C ASP A 13 13.01 -1.57 -4.77
N LEU A 14 12.08 -0.84 -5.37
CA LEU A 14 11.23 0.14 -4.70
C LEU A 14 9.81 -0.36 -4.51
N SER A 15 9.46 -1.46 -5.15
CA SER A 15 8.09 -1.93 -5.22
C SER A 15 7.88 -3.21 -4.44
N ALA A 16 6.72 -3.33 -3.82
CA ALA A 16 6.17 -4.59 -3.36
C ALA A 16 4.96 -4.92 -4.23
N ASN A 17 4.85 -6.18 -4.66
CA ASN A 17 3.74 -6.63 -5.48
C ASN A 17 3.05 -7.79 -4.76
N LEU A 18 1.79 -7.60 -4.44
CA LEU A 18 1.01 -8.55 -3.66
C LEU A 18 -0.17 -9.07 -4.47
N THR A 19 -0.43 -10.35 -4.34
CA THR A 19 -1.67 -10.96 -4.83
C THR A 19 -2.45 -11.43 -3.62
N LEU A 20 -3.54 -10.75 -3.32
CA LEU A 20 -4.30 -10.98 -2.10
C LEU A 20 -5.54 -11.81 -2.40
N SER A 21 -5.87 -12.70 -1.49
CA SER A 21 -7.14 -13.41 -1.45
C SER A 21 -7.88 -13.19 -0.14
N ASP A 22 -7.24 -12.49 0.79
CA ASP A 22 -7.78 -12.17 2.11
C ASP A 22 -7.15 -10.88 2.60
N SER A 23 -7.63 -10.39 3.73
CA SER A 23 -7.00 -9.25 4.40
C SER A 23 -5.57 -9.60 4.80
N ALA A 24 -4.70 -8.63 4.71
CA ALA A 24 -3.28 -8.84 4.94
C ALA A 24 -2.65 -7.62 5.61
N GLU A 25 -1.50 -7.85 6.21
CA GLU A 25 -0.62 -6.82 6.74
C GLU A 25 0.73 -6.95 6.03
N LEU A 26 1.35 -5.83 5.66
CA LEU A 26 2.64 -5.86 5.00
C LEU A 26 3.73 -6.44 5.93
N THR A 27 4.56 -7.32 5.38
CA THR A 27 5.80 -7.72 6.04
C THR A 27 6.82 -6.60 5.91
N GLU A 28 7.92 -6.68 6.66
CA GLU A 28 8.97 -5.66 6.58
C GLU A 28 9.52 -5.51 5.17
N ASP A 29 9.68 -6.61 4.43
CA ASP A 29 10.16 -6.56 3.04
C ASP A 29 9.17 -5.91 2.08
N GLN A 30 7.91 -5.86 2.44
CA GLN A 30 6.85 -5.28 1.62
C GLN A 30 6.60 -3.80 1.92
N LYS A 31 7.23 -3.25 2.95
CA LYS A 31 7.10 -1.84 3.32
C LYS A 31 7.98 -0.99 2.42
N ARG A 32 7.51 -0.78 1.21
CA ARG A 32 8.23 -0.11 0.13
C ARG A 32 7.53 1.19 -0.30
N PRO A 33 8.24 2.09 -0.98
CA PRO A 33 7.62 3.33 -1.48
C PRO A 33 6.48 3.12 -2.47
N TYR A 34 6.51 2.00 -3.20
CA TYR A 34 5.44 1.62 -4.12
C TYR A 34 4.90 0.27 -3.70
N VAL A 35 3.62 0.23 -3.38
CA VAL A 35 2.94 -1.01 -3.02
C VAL A 35 1.83 -1.25 -4.03
N ASN A 36 1.96 -2.31 -4.81
CA ASN A 36 1.00 -2.68 -5.83
C ASN A 36 0.31 -3.96 -5.38
N PHE A 37 -1.00 -3.98 -5.46
CA PHE A 37 -1.75 -5.17 -5.05
C PHE A 37 -2.93 -5.43 -5.95
N SER A 38 -3.37 -6.67 -5.95
CA SER A 38 -4.67 -7.08 -6.47
C SER A 38 -5.34 -7.93 -5.42
N CYS A 39 -6.68 -7.99 -5.43
CA CYS A 39 -7.40 -8.80 -4.46
C CYS A 39 -8.54 -9.55 -5.15
N SER A 40 -8.60 -10.86 -4.93
CA SER A 40 -9.61 -11.72 -5.56
C SER A 40 -10.92 -11.79 -4.76
N ALA A 41 -10.98 -11.19 -3.58
CA ALA A 41 -12.16 -11.23 -2.72
C ALA A 41 -12.60 -9.82 -2.33
N ALA A 42 -13.90 -9.66 -2.11
CA ALA A 42 -14.47 -8.39 -1.68
C ALA A 42 -14.30 -8.15 -0.18
N SER A 43 -14.38 -6.89 0.21
CA SER A 43 -14.42 -6.46 1.62
C SER A 43 -13.17 -6.84 2.40
N LYS A 44 -12.01 -6.77 1.76
CA LYS A 44 -10.73 -7.05 2.40
C LYS A 44 -10.00 -5.77 2.77
N VAL A 45 -9.04 -5.91 3.68
CA VAL A 45 -8.29 -4.80 4.26
C VAL A 45 -6.81 -5.06 4.10
N LEU A 46 -6.07 -4.05 3.65
CA LEU A 46 -4.61 -4.06 3.63
C LEU A 46 -4.11 -3.08 4.68
N THR A 47 -3.39 -3.60 5.67
CA THR A 47 -2.78 -2.81 6.73
C THR A 47 -1.30 -2.63 6.42
N LEU A 48 -0.83 -1.38 6.36
CA LEU A 48 0.51 -1.07 5.90
C LEU A 48 1.56 -1.21 7.00
N GLY A 49 1.30 -0.68 8.19
CA GLY A 49 2.24 -0.74 9.29
C GLY A 49 3.49 0.11 9.11
N PHE A 50 3.38 1.20 8.36
CA PHE A 50 4.49 2.12 8.12
C PHE A 50 4.79 2.95 9.37
N ALA A 51 6.05 3.38 9.51
CA ALA A 51 6.47 4.32 10.54
C ALA A 51 5.86 5.71 10.29
N ASP A 52 5.79 6.52 11.35
CA ASP A 52 5.29 7.89 11.25
C ASP A 52 6.02 8.67 10.15
N GLY A 53 5.25 9.32 9.29
CA GLY A 53 5.77 10.17 8.23
C GLY A 53 6.23 9.43 6.99
N GLN A 54 6.25 8.10 6.99
CA GLN A 54 6.60 7.34 5.81
C GLN A 54 5.54 7.57 4.73
N THR A 55 6.01 7.84 3.51
CA THR A 55 5.14 8.13 2.37
C THR A 55 5.26 7.01 1.36
N ALA A 56 4.13 6.62 0.80
CA ALA A 56 4.08 5.56 -0.21
C ALA A 56 2.99 5.82 -1.23
N LEU A 57 3.17 5.24 -2.40
CA LEU A 57 2.16 5.17 -3.44
C LEU A 57 1.60 3.75 -3.43
N VAL A 58 0.30 3.62 -3.23
CA VAL A 58 -0.38 2.32 -3.08
C VAL A 58 -1.39 2.18 -4.20
N THR A 59 -1.24 1.16 -5.03
CA THR A 59 -2.06 0.99 -6.24
C THR A 59 -2.80 -0.35 -6.21
N ASN A 60 -4.10 -0.29 -6.41
CA ASN A 60 -4.92 -1.48 -6.63
C ASN A 60 -4.92 -1.80 -8.13
N ILE A 61 -4.01 -2.68 -8.55
CA ILE A 61 -3.69 -2.89 -9.97
C ILE A 61 -4.61 -3.86 -10.69
N GLY A 62 -5.49 -4.56 -9.99
CA GLY A 62 -6.21 -5.62 -10.69
C GLY A 62 -7.58 -5.93 -10.16
N GLY A 63 -8.30 -6.72 -10.94
CA GLY A 63 -9.57 -7.28 -10.56
C GLY A 63 -10.71 -6.28 -10.55
N THR A 64 -11.71 -6.58 -9.74
CA THR A 64 -12.93 -5.79 -9.62
C THR A 64 -13.18 -5.33 -8.19
N ASN A 65 -12.32 -5.73 -7.25
CA ASN A 65 -12.59 -5.53 -5.83
C ASN A 65 -11.84 -4.32 -5.28
N ALA A 66 -12.56 -3.47 -4.60
CA ALA A 66 -11.95 -2.43 -3.78
C ALA A 66 -11.33 -3.07 -2.52
N VAL A 67 -10.29 -2.46 -2.03
CA VAL A 67 -9.61 -2.87 -0.79
C VAL A 67 -9.51 -1.65 0.13
N THR A 68 -9.85 -1.84 1.39
CA THR A 68 -9.66 -0.79 2.38
C THR A 68 -8.19 -0.77 2.79
N VAL A 69 -7.54 0.36 2.59
CA VAL A 69 -6.14 0.57 2.94
C VAL A 69 -6.07 1.36 4.23
N LYS A 70 -5.28 0.90 5.18
CA LYS A 70 -5.05 1.59 6.44
C LYS A 70 -3.64 1.31 6.95
N ASN A 71 -3.15 2.16 7.84
CA ASN A 71 -1.79 2.00 8.36
C ASN A 71 -1.74 1.17 9.64
N VAL A 72 -2.65 1.43 10.57
CA VAL A 72 -2.73 0.69 11.84
C VAL A 72 -4.12 0.10 12.02
N SER A 73 -4.22 -0.91 12.86
CA SER A 73 -5.48 -1.65 13.04
C SER A 73 -6.63 -0.78 13.55
N GLY A 74 -6.32 0.30 14.28
CA GLY A 74 -7.33 1.23 14.79
C GLY A 74 -7.85 2.23 13.78
N ASP A 75 -7.30 2.28 12.57
CA ASP A 75 -7.76 3.20 11.52
C ASP A 75 -9.08 2.72 10.94
N THR A 76 -9.92 3.69 10.54
CA THR A 76 -11.10 3.38 9.73
C THR A 76 -10.68 2.93 8.33
N GLY A 77 -9.62 3.54 7.79
CA GLY A 77 -9.09 3.22 6.48
C GLY A 77 -9.84 3.92 5.35
N THR A 78 -9.31 3.75 4.15
CA THR A 78 -9.85 4.35 2.94
C THR A 78 -9.98 3.29 1.86
N SER A 79 -11.13 3.24 1.21
CA SER A 79 -11.37 2.29 0.12
C SER A 79 -10.62 2.73 -1.14
N VAL A 80 -9.84 1.82 -1.70
CA VAL A 80 -9.13 2.03 -2.96
C VAL A 80 -9.72 1.06 -3.98
N ALA A 81 -10.47 1.60 -4.93
CA ALA A 81 -11.12 0.80 -5.96
C ALA A 81 -10.10 0.19 -6.92
N ALA A 82 -10.50 -0.88 -7.59
CA ALA A 82 -9.67 -1.50 -8.62
C ALA A 82 -9.30 -0.48 -9.70
N GLY A 83 -8.04 -0.45 -10.07
CA GLY A 83 -7.51 0.50 -11.04
C GLY A 83 -7.16 1.87 -10.48
N LYS A 84 -7.34 2.08 -9.19
CA LYS A 84 -7.02 3.35 -8.52
C LYS A 84 -5.76 3.24 -7.70
N CYS A 85 -5.18 4.41 -7.46
CA CYS A 85 -3.96 4.54 -6.67
C CYS A 85 -4.18 5.58 -5.58
N ALA A 86 -3.48 5.42 -4.47
CA ALA A 86 -3.56 6.35 -3.36
C ALA A 86 -2.16 6.78 -2.91
N ILE A 87 -2.05 8.03 -2.50
CA ILE A 87 -0.86 8.53 -1.81
C ILE A 87 -1.12 8.38 -0.32
N VAL A 88 -0.17 7.77 0.38
CA VAL A 88 -0.26 7.54 1.82
C VAL A 88 0.83 8.31 2.53
N ILE A 89 0.44 9.06 3.55
CA ILE A 89 1.38 9.64 4.53
C ILE A 89 1.00 9.01 5.86
N ALA A 90 1.89 8.17 6.36
CA ALA A 90 1.57 7.27 7.45
C ALA A 90 1.67 7.93 8.83
N SER A 91 0.81 7.51 9.72
CA SER A 91 0.89 7.82 11.16
C SER A 91 0.60 6.54 11.94
N THR A 92 1.31 6.35 13.02
CA THR A 92 1.04 5.25 13.96
C THR A 92 -0.10 5.58 14.93
N THR A 93 -0.58 6.81 14.91
CA THR A 93 -1.78 7.20 15.65
C THR A 93 -3.02 6.79 14.87
N ALA A 94 -4.00 6.18 15.54
CA ALA A 94 -5.23 5.75 14.90
C ALA A 94 -5.91 6.94 14.20
N ASN A 95 -6.28 6.73 12.92
CA ASN A 95 -6.88 7.75 12.05
C ASN A 95 -6.00 8.98 11.81
N GLY A 96 -4.69 8.89 12.09
CA GLY A 96 -3.75 9.98 11.85
C GLY A 96 -3.12 9.96 10.46
N SER A 97 -3.20 8.85 9.74
CA SER A 97 -2.65 8.73 8.40
C SER A 97 -3.51 9.45 7.37
N THR A 98 -2.86 9.98 6.35
CA THR A 98 -3.53 10.50 5.16
C THR A 98 -3.49 9.43 4.07
N VAL A 99 -4.64 9.07 3.53
CA VAL A 99 -4.76 8.18 2.36
C VAL A 99 -5.61 8.92 1.34
N ALA A 100 -4.97 9.49 0.34
CA ALA A 100 -5.63 10.30 -0.69
C ALA A 100 -5.69 9.51 -1.99
N VAL A 101 -6.89 9.10 -2.38
CA VAL A 101 -7.11 8.34 -3.61
C VAL A 101 -7.05 9.27 -4.82
N LEU A 102 -6.27 8.89 -5.80
CA LEU A 102 -6.14 9.61 -7.06
C LEU A 102 -7.10 9.05 -8.10
N ASN A 103 -7.68 9.95 -8.84
CA ASN A 103 -8.61 9.57 -9.94
C ASN A 103 -7.90 9.54 -11.28
#